data_c90f093ffd4df31ae160f7246253a7bd
#
_entry.id   c90f093ffd4df31ae160f7246253a7bd
#
_cell.length_a   1.000
_cell.length_b   1.000
_cell.length_c   1.000
_cell.angle_alpha   90.00
_cell.angle_beta   90.00
_cell.angle_gamma   90.00
#
_symmetry.space_group_name_H-M   'P 1'
#
loop_
_entity.id
_entity.type
_entity.pdbx_description
1 polymer ?
#
loop_
_entity_poly.entity_id
_entity_poly.type
_entity_poly.pdbx_seq_one_letter_code
_entity_poly.pdbx_strand_id
1 'polypeptide(L)'
;MNKVASILSRKGRSIVSISPTTTVIDALKLMSEKNIGSVVVIDGENYVGIITERDYSRKVALKGKSSTDTIVANIMSTDLPTVSPEDSIEHCMELMSDKNIRYMPVVDKNKIAGIISMSDVVKETILMQKETISHLESYIHSNI
;
A
#
# COMPACT_ATOMS: atom_id res chain seq x y z
N MET A 1 2.03 -19.07 2.64
CA MET A 1 3.39 -18.72 2.30
C MET A 1 3.46 -17.49 1.42
N ASN A 2 2.81 -17.46 0.32
CA ASN A 2 2.88 -16.35 -0.63
C ASN A 2 1.68 -15.43 -0.46
N LYS A 3 1.54 -14.91 0.77
CA LYS A 3 0.38 -14.14 1.18
C LYS A 3 0.75 -12.72 1.57
N VAL A 4 -0.26 -11.84 1.52
CA VAL A 4 -0.17 -10.47 1.99
C VAL A 4 0.37 -10.41 3.43
N ALA A 5 0.00 -11.36 4.28
CA ALA A 5 0.49 -11.43 5.65
C ALA A 5 2.02 -11.44 5.73
N SER A 6 2.71 -12.03 4.76
CA SER A 6 4.18 -12.05 4.73
C SER A 6 4.75 -10.65 4.54
N ILE A 7 4.11 -9.84 3.69
CA ILE A 7 4.52 -8.44 3.49
C ILE A 7 4.32 -7.63 4.77
N LEU A 8 3.15 -7.75 5.40
CA LEU A 8 2.86 -7.03 6.64
C LEU A 8 3.83 -7.40 7.76
N SER A 9 4.20 -8.67 7.83
CA SER A 9 5.16 -9.18 8.80
C SER A 9 6.54 -8.49 8.66
N ARG A 10 6.96 -8.24 7.43
CA ARG A 10 8.24 -7.58 7.15
C ARG A 10 8.19 -6.07 7.34
N LYS A 11 7.08 -5.44 6.99
CA LYS A 11 6.90 -3.99 7.13
C LYS A 11 6.71 -3.54 8.58
N GLY A 12 6.27 -4.44 9.44
CA GLY A 12 5.86 -4.11 10.79
C GLY A 12 4.39 -3.70 10.84
N ARG A 13 3.90 -3.49 12.05
CA ARG A 13 2.46 -3.27 12.29
C ARG A 13 2.04 -1.81 12.42
N SER A 14 3.00 -0.87 12.40
CA SER A 14 2.64 0.53 12.50
C SER A 14 2.09 1.03 11.17
N ILE A 15 0.95 1.70 11.24
CA ILE A 15 0.28 2.29 10.09
C ILE A 15 0.45 3.80 10.15
N VAL A 16 1.00 4.38 9.08
CA VAL A 16 1.06 5.82 8.95
C VAL A 16 -0.30 6.30 8.48
N SER A 17 -0.97 7.10 9.31
CA SER A 17 -2.33 7.55 9.00
C SER A 17 -2.51 9.03 9.34
N ILE A 18 -3.51 9.63 8.71
CA ILE A 18 -3.91 11.01 8.94
C ILE A 18 -5.43 11.09 9.03
N SER A 19 -5.95 12.21 9.55
CA SER A 19 -7.38 12.44 9.58
C SER A 19 -7.88 13.03 8.26
N PRO A 20 -9.20 12.91 7.95
CA PRO A 20 -9.77 13.50 6.73
C PRO A 20 -9.63 15.02 6.64
N THR A 21 -9.50 15.70 7.77
CA THR A 21 -9.39 17.16 7.84
C THR A 21 -7.95 17.66 7.72
N THR A 22 -6.98 16.77 7.63
CA THR A 22 -5.58 17.12 7.38
C THR A 22 -5.47 17.82 6.02
N THR A 23 -4.68 18.90 5.96
CA THR A 23 -4.44 19.57 4.67
C THR A 23 -3.59 18.71 3.76
N VAL A 24 -3.76 18.90 2.46
CA VAL A 24 -2.98 18.17 1.47
C VAL A 24 -1.49 18.45 1.64
N ILE A 25 -1.11 19.69 1.94
CA ILE A 25 0.31 20.03 2.12
C ILE A 25 0.92 19.27 3.31
N ASP A 26 0.19 19.10 4.40
CA ASP A 26 0.67 18.37 5.56
C ASP A 26 0.80 16.87 5.25
N ALA A 27 -0.12 16.33 4.47
CA ALA A 27 -0.03 14.94 4.00
C ALA A 27 1.23 14.74 3.13
N LEU A 28 1.50 15.68 2.23
CA LEU A 28 2.70 15.62 1.37
C LEU A 28 3.99 15.71 2.19
N LYS A 29 4.01 16.58 3.21
CA LYS A 29 5.16 16.67 4.12
C LYS A 29 5.42 15.35 4.84
N LEU A 30 4.36 14.72 5.32
CA LEU A 30 4.46 13.42 5.97
C LEU A 30 5.00 12.34 5.03
N MET A 31 4.50 12.30 3.80
CA MET A 31 4.99 11.36 2.78
C MET A 31 6.48 11.58 2.51
N SER A 32 6.90 12.82 2.41
CA SER A 32 8.31 13.18 2.18
C SER A 32 9.18 12.74 3.36
N GLU A 33 8.77 13.03 4.59
CA GLU A 33 9.52 12.66 5.79
C GLU A 33 9.69 11.15 5.94
N LYS A 34 8.64 10.40 5.62
CA LYS A 34 8.63 8.93 5.74
C LYS A 34 9.12 8.23 4.48
N ASN A 35 9.39 8.97 3.41
CA ASN A 35 9.77 8.41 2.10
C ASN A 35 8.75 7.38 1.59
N ILE A 36 7.48 7.74 1.63
CA ILE A 36 6.37 6.91 1.18
C ILE A 36 5.50 7.71 0.20
N GLY A 37 4.78 6.99 -0.66
CA GLY A 37 3.94 7.63 -1.70
C GLY A 37 2.45 7.58 -1.43
N SER A 38 2.05 7.10 -0.25
CA SER A 38 0.64 7.00 0.12
C SER A 38 0.49 7.03 1.64
N VAL A 39 -0.67 7.49 2.11
CA VAL A 39 -1.00 7.53 3.54
C VAL A 39 -2.45 7.10 3.71
N VAL A 40 -2.70 6.29 4.72
CA VAL A 40 -4.05 5.86 5.08
C VAL A 40 -4.79 7.01 5.75
N VAL A 41 -6.06 7.21 5.40
CA VAL A 41 -6.93 8.22 6.01
C VAL A 41 -7.90 7.52 6.93
N ILE A 42 -7.88 7.89 8.20
CA ILE A 42 -8.71 7.28 9.25
C ILE A 42 -9.51 8.37 9.94
N ASP A 43 -10.82 8.15 10.04
CA ASP A 43 -11.72 9.02 10.78
C ASP A 43 -12.11 8.31 12.09
N GLY A 44 -11.51 8.75 13.18
CA GLY A 44 -11.65 8.05 14.46
C GLY A 44 -11.01 6.67 14.38
N GLU A 45 -11.84 5.63 14.34
CA GLU A 45 -11.39 4.24 14.19
C GLU A 45 -11.67 3.67 12.80
N ASN A 46 -12.29 4.46 11.92
CA ASN A 46 -12.77 3.99 10.63
C ASN A 46 -11.82 4.35 9.51
N TYR A 47 -11.40 3.34 8.75
CA TYR A 47 -10.70 3.55 7.50
C TYR A 47 -11.67 4.19 6.49
N VAL A 48 -11.29 5.34 5.94
CA VAL A 48 -12.16 6.07 4.99
C VAL A 48 -11.53 6.27 3.62
N GLY A 49 -10.23 6.09 3.48
CA GLY A 49 -9.60 6.24 2.18
C GLY A 49 -8.08 6.25 2.24
N ILE A 50 -7.47 6.48 1.10
CA ILE A 50 -6.02 6.61 0.96
C ILE A 50 -5.73 7.87 0.15
N ILE A 51 -4.76 8.65 0.59
CA ILE A 51 -4.22 9.72 -0.22
C ILE A 51 -2.88 9.27 -0.81
N THR A 52 -2.72 9.47 -2.13
CA THR A 52 -1.51 9.11 -2.86
C THR A 52 -0.91 10.33 -3.55
N GLU A 53 0.35 10.23 -3.96
CA GLU A 53 0.97 11.26 -4.77
C GLU A 53 0.23 11.46 -6.10
N ARG A 54 -0.35 10.39 -6.64
CA ARG A 54 -1.18 10.47 -7.85
C ARG A 54 -2.44 11.30 -7.61
N ASP A 55 -3.08 11.16 -6.45
CA ASP A 55 -4.24 11.97 -6.07
C ASP A 55 -3.87 13.46 -6.04
N TYR A 56 -2.74 13.78 -5.43
CA TYR A 56 -2.25 15.15 -5.41
C TYR A 56 -2.03 15.67 -6.83
N SER A 57 -1.30 14.94 -7.65
CA SER A 57 -0.98 15.35 -9.00
C SER A 57 -2.23 15.61 -9.83
N ARG A 58 -3.18 14.70 -9.81
CA ARG A 58 -4.36 14.75 -10.69
C ARG A 58 -5.49 15.62 -10.17
N LYS A 59 -5.65 15.70 -8.84
CA LYS A 59 -6.81 16.34 -8.23
C LYS A 59 -6.49 17.69 -7.58
N VAL A 60 -5.24 18.00 -7.38
CA VAL A 60 -4.81 19.29 -6.81
C VAL A 60 -3.96 20.07 -7.82
N ALA A 61 -2.78 19.56 -8.17
CA ALA A 61 -1.85 20.27 -9.05
C ALA A 61 -2.45 20.54 -10.41
N LEU A 62 -2.98 19.52 -11.09
CA LEU A 62 -3.57 19.66 -12.43
C LEU A 62 -4.90 20.42 -12.43
N LYS A 63 -5.57 20.51 -11.28
CA LYS A 63 -6.83 21.27 -11.14
C LYS A 63 -6.62 22.70 -10.67
N GLY A 64 -5.37 23.13 -10.48
CA GLY A 64 -5.06 24.46 -10.02
C GLY A 64 -5.50 24.77 -8.61
N LYS A 65 -5.68 23.74 -7.77
CA LYS A 65 -6.09 23.93 -6.38
C LYS A 65 -4.88 24.16 -5.48
N SER A 66 -5.13 24.80 -4.34
CA SER A 66 -4.11 25.07 -3.35
C SER A 66 -3.97 23.90 -2.39
N SER A 67 -2.76 23.36 -2.22
CA SER A 67 -2.49 22.28 -1.27
C SER A 67 -2.63 22.74 0.18
N THR A 68 -2.51 24.03 0.47
CA THR A 68 -2.69 24.58 1.81
C THR A 68 -4.17 24.78 2.18
N ASP A 69 -5.04 24.95 1.15
CA ASP A 69 -6.47 25.21 1.36
C ASP A 69 -7.36 24.01 1.05
N THR A 70 -6.77 22.88 0.64
CA THR A 70 -7.51 21.66 0.32
C THR A 70 -7.27 20.64 1.41
N ILE A 71 -8.34 20.04 1.92
CA ILE A 71 -8.22 18.94 2.89
C ILE A 71 -8.19 17.59 2.17
N VAL A 72 -7.60 16.62 2.81
CA VAL A 72 -7.41 15.27 2.27
C VAL A 72 -8.73 14.61 1.89
N ALA A 73 -9.79 14.83 2.68
CA ALA A 73 -11.11 14.25 2.40
C ALA A 73 -11.63 14.56 1.00
N ASN A 74 -11.25 15.72 0.43
CA ASN A 74 -11.76 16.17 -0.86
C ASN A 74 -11.06 15.50 -2.05
N ILE A 75 -9.92 14.86 -1.83
CA ILE A 75 -9.14 14.28 -2.94
C ILE A 75 -8.73 12.83 -2.73
N MET A 76 -8.88 12.29 -1.52
CA MET A 76 -8.48 10.91 -1.24
C MET A 76 -9.22 9.91 -2.13
N SER A 77 -8.57 8.79 -2.42
CA SER A 77 -9.19 7.67 -3.13
C SER A 77 -9.99 6.83 -2.14
N THR A 78 -11.24 6.54 -2.48
CA THR A 78 -12.16 5.78 -1.62
C THR A 78 -12.61 4.47 -2.28
N ASP A 79 -12.29 4.28 -3.54
CA ASP A 79 -12.78 3.18 -4.38
C ASP A 79 -11.71 2.14 -4.70
N LEU A 80 -10.57 2.17 -4.01
CA LEU A 80 -9.52 1.18 -4.23
C LEU A 80 -9.99 -0.19 -3.73
N PRO A 81 -9.70 -1.27 -4.47
CA PRO A 81 -9.98 -2.61 -3.99
C PRO A 81 -9.17 -2.90 -2.74
N THR A 82 -9.74 -3.66 -1.83
CA THR A 82 -9.05 -4.08 -0.61
C THR A 82 -8.63 -5.54 -0.72
N VAL A 83 -7.59 -5.90 -0.01
CA VAL A 83 -7.15 -7.29 0.12
C VAL A 83 -7.08 -7.66 1.60
N SER A 84 -7.10 -8.94 1.89
CA SER A 84 -6.94 -9.45 3.25
C SER A 84 -5.54 -10.01 3.44
N PRO A 85 -5.08 -10.19 4.70
CA PRO A 85 -3.80 -10.83 4.95
C PRO A 85 -3.68 -12.24 4.35
N GLU A 86 -4.80 -12.91 4.12
CA GLU A 86 -4.83 -14.28 3.57
C GLU A 86 -4.78 -14.31 2.03
N ASP A 87 -4.93 -13.17 1.37
CA ASP A 87 -4.87 -13.12 -0.09
C ASP A 87 -3.45 -13.38 -0.59
N SER A 88 -3.35 -13.99 -1.79
CA SER A 88 -2.07 -14.32 -2.38
C SER A 88 -1.40 -13.09 -2.99
N ILE A 89 -0.09 -13.15 -3.07
CA ILE A 89 0.71 -12.12 -3.76
C ILE A 89 0.30 -12.04 -5.24
N GLU A 90 0.02 -13.18 -5.86
CA GLU A 90 -0.42 -13.22 -7.26
C GLU A 90 -1.74 -12.48 -7.46
N HIS A 91 -2.67 -12.65 -6.54
CA HIS A 91 -3.95 -11.93 -6.57
C HIS A 91 -3.74 -10.41 -6.50
N CYS A 92 -2.81 -9.97 -5.64
CA CYS A 92 -2.46 -8.55 -5.53
C CYS A 92 -1.87 -8.02 -6.83
N MET A 93 -0.99 -8.77 -7.47
CA MET A 93 -0.39 -8.38 -8.75
C MET A 93 -1.44 -8.24 -9.84
N GLU A 94 -2.38 -9.17 -9.90
CA GLU A 94 -3.48 -9.12 -10.86
C GLU A 94 -4.34 -7.88 -10.67
N LEU A 95 -4.74 -7.59 -9.43
CA LEU A 95 -5.55 -6.41 -9.12
C LEU A 95 -4.81 -5.11 -9.46
N MET A 96 -3.54 -5.02 -9.09
CA MET A 96 -2.74 -3.82 -9.37
C MET A 96 -2.57 -3.59 -10.88
N SER A 97 -2.34 -4.68 -11.62
CA SER A 97 -2.19 -4.62 -13.07
C SER A 97 -3.50 -4.26 -13.76
N ASP A 98 -4.58 -4.96 -13.42
CA ASP A 98 -5.88 -4.76 -14.06
C ASP A 98 -6.48 -3.37 -13.77
N LYS A 99 -6.28 -2.87 -12.56
CA LYS A 99 -6.81 -1.57 -12.14
C LYS A 99 -5.81 -0.43 -12.34
N ASN A 100 -4.60 -0.73 -12.76
CA ASN A 100 -3.51 0.23 -12.93
C ASN A 100 -3.30 1.07 -11.66
N ILE A 101 -3.21 0.40 -10.52
CA ILE A 101 -3.01 1.02 -9.20
C ILE A 101 -1.71 0.53 -8.60
N ARG A 102 -1.14 1.31 -7.69
CA ARG A 102 0.17 1.03 -7.07
C ARG A 102 0.08 0.79 -5.56
N TYR A 103 -1.09 0.99 -4.98
CA TYR A 103 -1.31 0.84 -3.54
C TYR A 103 -2.66 0.19 -3.31
N MET A 104 -2.73 -0.69 -2.30
CA MET A 104 -4.00 -1.27 -1.89
C MET A 104 -4.06 -1.33 -0.36
N PRO A 105 -5.21 -0.98 0.22
CA PRO A 105 -5.40 -1.19 1.65
C PRO A 105 -5.58 -2.67 1.97
N VAL A 106 -5.02 -3.08 3.10
CA VAL A 106 -5.20 -4.42 3.64
C VAL A 106 -6.20 -4.31 4.79
N VAL A 107 -7.30 -5.04 4.68
CA VAL A 107 -8.36 -5.03 5.69
C VAL A 107 -8.50 -6.41 6.29
N ASP A 108 -8.52 -6.48 7.62
CA ASP A 108 -8.69 -7.71 8.37
C ASP A 108 -9.79 -7.50 9.41
N LYS A 109 -10.83 -8.33 9.36
CA LYS A 109 -11.98 -8.25 10.29
C LYS A 109 -12.58 -6.85 10.35
N ASN A 110 -12.81 -6.25 9.19
CA ASN A 110 -13.38 -4.91 9.02
C ASN A 110 -12.50 -3.76 9.55
N LYS A 111 -11.23 -4.02 9.84
CA LYS A 111 -10.27 -3.01 10.28
C LYS A 111 -9.10 -2.93 9.33
N ILE A 112 -8.57 -1.71 9.17
CA ILE A 112 -7.38 -1.51 8.36
C ILE A 112 -6.19 -2.19 9.07
N ALA A 113 -5.52 -3.09 8.37
CA ALA A 113 -4.34 -3.80 8.87
C ALA A 113 -3.04 -3.20 8.34
N GLY A 114 -3.12 -2.49 7.24
CA GLY A 114 -1.96 -1.86 6.63
C GLY A 114 -2.25 -1.46 5.20
N ILE A 115 -1.19 -1.08 4.52
CA ILE A 115 -1.23 -0.76 3.10
C ILE A 115 -0.07 -1.48 2.42
N ILE A 116 -0.31 -2.03 1.24
CA ILE A 116 0.76 -2.62 0.43
C ILE A 116 0.94 -1.82 -0.84
N SER A 117 2.20 -1.70 -1.25
CA SER A 117 2.57 -1.01 -2.48
C SER A 117 3.01 -2.01 -3.55
N MET A 118 3.04 -1.57 -4.80
CA MET A 118 3.63 -2.35 -5.88
C MET A 118 5.07 -2.75 -5.56
N SER A 119 5.83 -1.85 -4.94
CA SER A 119 7.20 -2.13 -4.51
C SER A 119 7.26 -3.26 -3.49
N ASP A 120 6.32 -3.30 -2.53
CA ASP A 120 6.24 -4.39 -1.55
C ASP A 120 5.99 -5.73 -2.23
N VAL A 121 5.08 -5.75 -3.20
CA VAL A 121 4.72 -6.97 -3.93
C VAL A 121 5.91 -7.46 -4.76
N VAL A 122 6.62 -6.56 -5.42
CA VAL A 122 7.82 -6.91 -6.20
C VAL A 122 8.91 -7.49 -5.31
N LYS A 123 9.16 -6.86 -4.16
CA LYS A 123 10.18 -7.35 -3.20
C LYS A 123 9.82 -8.74 -2.69
N GLU A 124 8.56 -8.96 -2.35
CA GLU A 124 8.11 -10.27 -1.86
C GLU A 124 8.26 -11.34 -2.94
N THR A 125 7.92 -11.02 -4.18
CA THR A 125 8.06 -11.93 -5.31
C THR A 125 9.54 -12.33 -5.51
N ILE A 126 10.45 -11.38 -5.42
CA ILE A 126 11.89 -11.65 -5.55
C ILE A 126 12.36 -12.57 -4.42
N LEU A 127 11.92 -12.34 -3.19
CA LEU A 127 12.28 -13.19 -2.05
C LEU A 127 11.78 -14.63 -2.23
N MET A 128 10.54 -14.78 -2.72
CA MET A 128 9.97 -16.10 -3.03
C MET A 128 10.78 -16.84 -4.08
N GLN A 129 11.20 -16.14 -5.13
CA GLN A 129 12.03 -16.72 -6.18
C GLN A 129 13.39 -17.17 -5.64
N LYS A 130 14.02 -16.37 -4.78
CA LYS A 130 15.28 -16.74 -4.15
C LYS A 130 15.16 -17.97 -3.27
N GLU A 131 14.09 -18.08 -2.51
CA GLU A 131 13.81 -19.26 -1.68
C GLU A 131 13.67 -20.51 -2.55
N THR A 132 12.92 -20.40 -3.64
CA THR A 132 12.73 -21.51 -4.58
C THR A 132 14.06 -21.97 -5.19
N ILE A 133 14.88 -21.03 -5.64
CA ILE A 133 16.20 -21.34 -6.20
C ILE A 133 17.08 -22.04 -5.15
N SER A 134 17.09 -21.53 -3.94
CA SER A 134 17.87 -22.11 -2.85
C SER A 134 17.45 -23.56 -2.55
N HIS A 135 16.15 -23.81 -2.51
CA HIS A 135 15.61 -25.16 -2.28
C HIS A 135 16.01 -26.12 -3.41
N LEU A 136 15.93 -25.67 -4.67
CA LEU A 136 16.33 -26.49 -5.82
C LEU A 136 17.83 -26.79 -5.78
N GLU A 137 18.67 -25.84 -5.45
CA GLU A 137 20.10 -26.02 -5.29
C GLU A 137 20.41 -27.04 -4.20
N SER A 138 19.76 -26.94 -3.06
CA SER A 138 19.92 -27.89 -1.96
C SER A 138 19.49 -29.29 -2.37
N TYR A 139 18.41 -29.43 -3.12
CA TYR A 139 17.92 -30.71 -3.61
C TYR A 139 18.97 -31.34 -4.58
N ILE A 140 19.50 -30.55 -5.51
CA ILE A 140 20.51 -31.01 -6.47
C ILE A 140 21.75 -31.47 -5.72
N HIS A 141 22.25 -30.70 -4.77
CA HIS A 141 23.46 -31.05 -4.01
C HIS A 141 23.26 -32.29 -3.13
N SER A 142 22.06 -32.48 -2.57
CA SER A 142 21.79 -33.63 -1.71
C SER A 142 21.70 -34.96 -2.48
N ASN A 143 21.51 -34.90 -3.80
CA ASN A 143 21.37 -36.07 -4.66
C ASN A 143 22.67 -36.42 -5.43
N ILE A 144 23.74 -35.68 -5.15
CA ILE A 144 25.06 -35.98 -5.69
C ILE A 144 25.87 -36.79 -4.67
#